data_9d654268ed375baa18a671d61899abbb
#
_entry.id   9d654268ed375baa18a671d61899abbb
#
_cell.length_a   1.000
_cell.length_b   1.000
_cell.length_c   1.000
_cell.angle_alpha   90.00
_cell.angle_beta   90.00
_cell.angle_gamma   90.00
#
_symmetry.space_group_name_H-M   'P 1'
#
loop_
_entity.id
_entity.type
_entity.pdbx_description
1 polymer ?
#
loop_
_entity_poly.entity_id
_entity_poly.type
_entity_poly.pdbx_seq_one_letter_code
_entity_poly.pdbx_strand_id
1 'polypeptide(L)'
;MKTAIVIGGGIGGLATAGLLAKAGMQVTVFEARERVGGRAYSWERDGFKFDLGPSWYLMPDAFEQWFNLMGTTAENELQLVQLDPAYQTRNEGQGDRLRIRANLADNKQLFDEIEPGAGARLQDYVDSAQDAYELSIKRFLYTNFRDARAFANAEVLRKSGTFVRHLLTPLHTFVSQHVSDKRLQKILDFPAVFLGASPYKTPSMYHLMTHVDMNQGVFYPMGGFYTIIEAIERLAKQAGVTLHTNSPVSKIEVDDSGRAIGVRVGEAFFEADVVIGNADLHHIETKLLDEKHQTLPERWWSKREPGPSALLLYLGVRGELPDLDHHTLLYADDWGKNFAKVFRKPGDQSAPEFPTPASMYLSVISKTDKSTAPEGFENLFVLVPIAPDVRLGKGGADRTGDPALEAAADRVIEQIAEWCNIPDLAERIVVRRTMGPGNFADELNAWSGTALGMAHTLRQSAFFRPKNRSKKVANLFYVGHNTIPGIGLPMCLFGAELVLKHLKDDRSVGPTRGAVKPLNDKAWKGLK
;
A
#
# COMPACT_ATOMS: atom_id res chain seq x y z
N MET A 1 -14.32 -30.23 10.37
CA MET A 1 -13.89 -29.14 9.46
C MET A 1 -12.71 -28.47 10.16
N LYS A 2 -11.68 -28.07 9.41
CA LYS A 2 -10.52 -27.37 9.99
C LYS A 2 -10.84 -25.90 10.23
N THR A 3 -10.30 -25.35 11.31
CA THR A 3 -10.57 -23.99 11.76
C THR A 3 -9.38 -23.06 11.47
N ALA A 4 -9.66 -21.82 11.09
CA ALA A 4 -8.67 -20.78 10.96
C ALA A 4 -9.12 -19.50 11.68
N ILE A 5 -8.19 -18.84 12.35
CA ILE A 5 -8.38 -17.52 12.93
C ILE A 5 -7.50 -16.52 12.16
N VAL A 6 -8.10 -15.41 11.76
CA VAL A 6 -7.42 -14.27 11.13
C VAL A 6 -7.42 -13.10 12.11
N ILE A 7 -6.24 -12.58 12.42
CA ILE A 7 -6.03 -11.45 13.32
C ILE A 7 -5.90 -10.17 12.48
N GLY A 8 -6.92 -9.32 12.51
CA GLY A 8 -7.02 -8.06 11.78
C GLY A 8 -7.81 -8.16 10.47
N GLY A 9 -8.86 -7.33 10.38
CA GLY A 9 -9.79 -7.21 9.27
C GLY A 9 -9.35 -6.22 8.17
N GLY A 10 -8.04 -6.02 7.97
CA GLY A 10 -7.54 -5.28 6.80
C GLY A 10 -7.73 -6.09 5.52
N ILE A 11 -7.52 -5.45 4.34
CA ILE A 11 -7.75 -6.08 3.04
C ILE A 11 -7.08 -7.46 2.89
N GLY A 12 -5.84 -7.61 3.35
CA GLY A 12 -5.12 -8.89 3.29
C GLY A 12 -5.76 -9.98 4.15
N GLY A 13 -6.24 -9.62 5.34
CA GLY A 13 -6.93 -10.53 6.26
C GLY A 13 -8.27 -10.99 5.72
N LEU A 14 -9.11 -10.06 5.27
CA LEU A 14 -10.41 -10.35 4.68
C LEU A 14 -10.27 -11.20 3.41
N ALA A 15 -9.33 -10.82 2.53
CA ALA A 15 -9.05 -11.57 1.31
C ALA A 15 -8.58 -13.00 1.59
N THR A 16 -7.69 -13.17 2.59
CA THR A 16 -7.23 -14.49 3.03
C THR A 16 -8.38 -15.30 3.62
N ALA A 17 -9.19 -14.68 4.49
CA ALA A 17 -10.33 -15.34 5.11
C ALA A 17 -11.32 -15.88 4.06
N GLY A 18 -11.67 -15.07 3.06
CA GLY A 18 -12.54 -15.49 1.96
C GLY A 18 -11.98 -16.70 1.19
N LEU A 19 -10.68 -16.66 0.81
CA LEU A 19 -10.05 -17.77 0.10
C LEU A 19 -9.99 -19.05 0.95
N LEU A 20 -9.74 -18.95 2.25
CA LEU A 20 -9.70 -20.11 3.15
C LEU A 20 -11.10 -20.70 3.37
N ALA A 21 -12.13 -19.86 3.48
CA ALA A 21 -13.52 -20.33 3.55
C ALA A 21 -13.93 -21.05 2.25
N LYS A 22 -13.60 -20.49 1.07
CA LYS A 22 -13.76 -21.18 -0.23
C LYS A 22 -13.00 -22.50 -0.30
N ALA A 23 -11.86 -22.62 0.40
CA ALA A 23 -11.09 -23.85 0.52
C ALA A 23 -11.64 -24.84 1.56
N GLY A 24 -12.82 -24.59 2.12
CA GLY A 24 -13.56 -25.50 3.02
C GLY A 24 -13.13 -25.41 4.49
N MET A 25 -12.51 -24.31 4.92
CA MET A 25 -12.22 -24.07 6.34
C MET A 25 -13.36 -23.29 7.01
N GLN A 26 -13.51 -23.50 8.31
CA GLN A 26 -14.29 -22.62 9.17
C GLN A 26 -13.38 -21.45 9.59
N VAL A 27 -13.72 -20.23 9.18
CA VAL A 27 -12.84 -19.06 9.35
C VAL A 27 -13.51 -18.01 10.23
N THR A 28 -12.76 -17.54 11.23
CA THR A 28 -13.15 -16.44 12.10
C THR A 28 -12.12 -15.30 11.97
N VAL A 29 -12.59 -14.08 11.75
CA VAL A 29 -11.77 -12.85 11.72
C VAL A 29 -12.04 -12.06 13.00
N PHE A 30 -10.99 -11.66 13.70
CA PHE A 30 -11.04 -10.71 14.81
C PHE A 30 -10.43 -9.38 14.40
N GLU A 31 -11.22 -8.32 14.43
CA GLU A 31 -10.84 -6.94 14.17
C GLU A 31 -10.92 -6.12 15.46
N ALA A 32 -9.84 -5.39 15.77
CA ALA A 32 -9.77 -4.59 16.99
C ALA A 32 -10.70 -3.36 16.96
N ARG A 33 -10.94 -2.80 15.77
CA ARG A 33 -11.75 -1.59 15.57
C ARG A 33 -13.22 -1.95 15.32
N GLU A 34 -14.07 -0.93 15.31
CA GLU A 34 -15.51 -1.05 15.05
C GLU A 34 -15.85 -1.50 13.63
N ARG A 35 -14.99 -1.21 12.66
CA ARG A 35 -15.13 -1.56 11.24
C ARG A 35 -13.83 -2.12 10.69
N VAL A 36 -13.94 -2.96 9.68
CA VAL A 36 -12.81 -3.53 8.95
C VAL A 36 -12.21 -2.51 7.97
N GLY A 37 -11.09 -2.85 7.34
CA GLY A 37 -10.44 -2.06 6.29
C GLY A 37 -8.98 -1.70 6.62
N GLY A 38 -8.63 -1.64 7.90
CA GLY A 38 -7.26 -1.30 8.31
C GLY A 38 -6.83 0.08 7.77
N ARG A 39 -5.81 0.12 6.90
CA ARG A 39 -5.34 1.35 6.24
C ARG A 39 -6.26 1.85 5.11
N ALA A 40 -7.11 1.01 4.56
CA ALA A 40 -8.12 1.37 3.56
C ALA A 40 -9.47 1.68 4.20
N TYR A 41 -9.47 2.48 5.25
CA TYR A 41 -10.66 2.91 6.00
C TYR A 41 -11.24 4.19 5.40
N SER A 42 -12.51 4.50 5.66
CA SER A 42 -13.15 5.75 5.28
C SER A 42 -13.58 6.54 6.51
N TRP A 43 -13.65 7.85 6.38
CA TRP A 43 -14.16 8.77 7.38
C TRP A 43 -15.19 9.70 6.76
N GLU A 44 -16.30 9.88 7.42
CA GLU A 44 -17.39 10.72 6.97
C GLU A 44 -17.71 11.78 8.04
N ARG A 45 -17.95 13.01 7.58
CA ARG A 45 -18.38 14.11 8.44
C ARG A 45 -19.08 15.20 7.63
N ASP A 46 -20.22 15.67 8.12
CA ASP A 46 -20.98 16.80 7.56
C ASP A 46 -21.25 16.65 6.06
N GLY A 47 -21.53 15.42 5.60
CA GLY A 47 -21.79 15.08 4.21
C GLY A 47 -20.52 14.88 3.34
N PHE A 48 -19.34 15.08 3.90
CA PHE A 48 -18.09 14.75 3.23
C PHE A 48 -17.68 13.31 3.51
N LYS A 49 -17.16 12.64 2.49
CA LYS A 49 -16.58 11.30 2.58
C LYS A 49 -15.12 11.34 2.15
N PHE A 50 -14.25 10.75 2.96
CA PHE A 50 -12.80 10.72 2.73
C PHE A 50 -12.28 9.30 2.81
N ASP A 51 -11.45 8.90 1.85
CA ASP A 51 -10.60 7.73 1.97
C ASP A 51 -9.39 8.05 2.86
N LEU A 52 -9.13 7.24 3.90
CA LEU A 52 -8.09 7.54 4.88
C LEU A 52 -6.68 7.10 4.47
N GLY A 53 -6.48 6.55 3.29
CA GLY A 53 -5.17 6.09 2.87
C GLY A 53 -5.03 5.91 1.37
N PRO A 54 -5.21 4.70 0.83
CA PRO A 54 -5.03 4.46 -0.60
C PRO A 54 -6.07 5.21 -1.42
N SER A 55 -5.61 5.80 -2.53
CA SER A 55 -6.44 6.61 -3.42
C SER A 55 -6.20 6.33 -4.91
N TRP A 56 -5.28 5.40 -5.23
CA TRP A 56 -4.97 4.99 -6.60
C TRP A 56 -5.31 3.52 -6.80
N TYR A 57 -6.32 3.22 -7.62
CA TYR A 57 -6.61 1.86 -8.03
C TYR A 57 -5.70 1.49 -9.19
N LEU A 58 -4.65 0.77 -8.87
CA LEU A 58 -3.61 0.32 -9.78
C LEU A 58 -3.57 -1.21 -9.82
N MET A 59 -3.00 -1.80 -10.88
CA MET A 59 -2.90 -3.26 -11.08
C MET A 59 -4.28 -3.94 -11.04
N PRO A 60 -5.21 -3.57 -11.94
CA PRO A 60 -6.58 -4.12 -11.95
C PRO A 60 -6.62 -5.64 -12.07
N ASP A 61 -5.62 -6.24 -12.72
CA ASP A 61 -5.44 -7.68 -12.87
C ASP A 61 -5.27 -8.43 -11.53
N ALA A 62 -4.69 -7.78 -10.52
CA ALA A 62 -4.56 -8.37 -9.19
C ALA A 62 -5.90 -8.48 -8.46
N PHE A 63 -6.75 -7.47 -8.59
CA PHE A 63 -8.11 -7.48 -8.04
C PHE A 63 -8.99 -8.47 -8.80
N GLU A 64 -8.93 -8.45 -10.12
CA GLU A 64 -9.66 -9.37 -10.98
C GLU A 64 -9.31 -10.84 -10.67
N GLN A 65 -8.02 -11.16 -10.46
CA GLN A 65 -7.59 -12.49 -10.04
C GLN A 65 -8.25 -12.92 -8.72
N TRP A 66 -8.29 -12.03 -7.71
CA TRP A 66 -8.90 -12.36 -6.43
C TRP A 66 -10.41 -12.54 -6.56
N PHE A 67 -11.11 -11.65 -7.27
CA PHE A 67 -12.55 -11.77 -7.51
C PHE A 67 -12.88 -13.07 -8.27
N ASN A 68 -12.09 -13.42 -9.27
CA ASN A 68 -12.24 -14.69 -10.00
C ASN A 68 -12.09 -15.91 -9.08
N LEU A 69 -11.14 -15.90 -8.15
CA LEU A 69 -11.01 -16.96 -7.14
C LEU A 69 -12.21 -17.02 -6.20
N MET A 70 -12.87 -15.90 -5.94
CA MET A 70 -14.12 -15.84 -5.18
C MET A 70 -15.36 -16.23 -6.00
N GLY A 71 -15.25 -16.34 -7.33
CA GLY A 71 -16.30 -16.77 -8.24
C GLY A 71 -17.13 -15.62 -8.82
N THR A 72 -16.56 -14.43 -8.91
CA THR A 72 -17.13 -13.22 -9.50
C THR A 72 -16.06 -12.45 -10.29
N THR A 73 -16.34 -11.23 -10.74
CA THR A 73 -15.39 -10.34 -11.45
C THR A 73 -15.32 -8.98 -10.78
N ALA A 74 -14.25 -8.22 -11.02
CA ALA A 74 -14.15 -6.85 -10.52
C ALA A 74 -15.29 -5.96 -11.06
N GLU A 75 -15.70 -6.14 -12.30
CA GLU A 75 -16.80 -5.41 -12.95
C GLU A 75 -18.16 -5.65 -12.27
N ASN A 76 -18.41 -6.88 -11.79
CA ASN A 76 -19.64 -7.20 -11.07
C ASN A 76 -19.68 -6.60 -9.65
N GLU A 77 -18.54 -6.34 -9.08
CA GLU A 77 -18.41 -5.96 -7.67
C GLU A 77 -18.13 -4.47 -7.46
N LEU A 78 -17.51 -3.80 -8.44
CA LEU A 78 -17.04 -2.42 -8.37
C LEU A 78 -17.44 -1.64 -9.62
N GLN A 79 -17.85 -0.41 -9.44
CA GLN A 79 -18.01 0.54 -10.54
C GLN A 79 -16.69 1.33 -10.69
N LEU A 80 -15.83 0.91 -11.62
CA LEU A 80 -14.54 1.54 -11.86
C LEU A 80 -14.62 2.58 -12.97
N VAL A 81 -14.01 3.75 -12.74
CA VAL A 81 -13.85 4.81 -13.74
C VAL A 81 -12.36 5.02 -13.99
N GLN A 82 -11.93 4.95 -15.25
CA GLN A 82 -10.58 5.33 -15.64
C GLN A 82 -10.44 6.85 -15.61
N LEU A 83 -9.43 7.35 -14.94
CA LEU A 83 -9.18 8.77 -14.80
C LEU A 83 -8.41 9.32 -16.02
N ASP A 84 -8.89 10.45 -16.56
CA ASP A 84 -8.20 11.21 -17.60
C ASP A 84 -8.41 12.71 -17.42
N PRO A 85 -7.40 13.50 -17.03
CA PRO A 85 -6.02 13.06 -16.80
C PRO A 85 -5.93 12.08 -15.62
N ALA A 86 -5.00 11.13 -15.72
CA ALA A 86 -4.66 10.22 -14.63
C ALA A 86 -4.20 11.00 -13.39
N TYR A 87 -3.35 11.99 -13.60
CA TYR A 87 -2.92 12.97 -12.61
C TYR A 87 -2.27 14.18 -13.25
N GLN A 88 -2.13 15.25 -12.47
CA GLN A 88 -1.30 16.41 -12.85
C GLN A 88 -0.12 16.55 -11.90
N THR A 89 0.95 17.17 -12.39
CA THR A 89 2.11 17.57 -11.57
C THR A 89 2.34 19.08 -11.65
N ARG A 90 2.80 19.67 -10.55
CA ARG A 90 3.27 21.05 -10.46
C ARG A 90 4.62 21.06 -9.76
N ASN A 91 5.51 21.89 -10.23
CA ASN A 91 6.84 22.08 -9.67
C ASN A 91 6.95 23.44 -8.97
N GLU A 92 7.71 23.48 -7.87
CA GLU A 92 8.02 24.71 -7.15
C GLU A 92 8.49 25.82 -8.07
N GLY A 93 7.94 27.03 -7.92
CA GLY A 93 8.32 28.21 -8.71
C GLY A 93 7.99 28.17 -10.21
N GLN A 94 7.34 27.09 -10.68
CA GLN A 94 6.92 26.94 -12.07
C GLN A 94 5.39 26.96 -12.15
N GLY A 95 4.86 27.84 -12.99
CA GLY A 95 3.40 27.98 -13.16
C GLY A 95 2.75 26.90 -14.02
N ASP A 96 3.52 26.01 -14.62
CA ASP A 96 3.06 24.98 -15.55
C ASP A 96 2.39 23.81 -14.84
N ARG A 97 1.37 23.25 -15.49
CA ARG A 97 0.67 22.02 -15.11
C ARG A 97 1.00 20.95 -16.14
N LEU A 98 1.68 19.90 -15.71
CA LEU A 98 1.94 18.77 -16.58
C LEU A 98 0.90 17.68 -16.28
N ARG A 99 0.02 17.42 -17.23
CA ARG A 99 -1.05 16.42 -17.11
C ARG A 99 -0.65 15.12 -17.76
N ILE A 100 -0.58 14.06 -16.95
CA ILE A 100 -0.37 12.71 -17.46
C ILE A 100 -1.74 12.13 -17.81
N ARG A 101 -1.89 11.77 -19.09
CA ARG A 101 -3.13 11.29 -19.68
C ARG A 101 -3.24 9.77 -19.60
N ALA A 102 -4.45 9.26 -19.73
CA ALA A 102 -4.68 7.83 -19.84
C ALA A 102 -4.08 7.22 -21.12
N ASN A 103 -3.88 8.03 -22.15
CA ASN A 103 -3.32 7.61 -23.42
C ASN A 103 -1.81 7.88 -23.47
N LEU A 104 -1.00 6.84 -23.69
CA LEU A 104 0.45 6.94 -23.78
C LEU A 104 0.92 7.85 -24.94
N ALA A 105 0.18 7.92 -26.06
CA ALA A 105 0.55 8.80 -27.17
C ALA A 105 0.55 10.28 -26.77
N ASP A 106 -0.43 10.71 -25.97
CA ASP A 106 -0.50 12.08 -25.47
C ASP A 106 0.65 12.37 -24.49
N ASN A 107 1.03 11.40 -23.67
CA ASN A 107 2.16 11.52 -22.75
C ASN A 107 3.50 11.64 -23.53
N LYS A 108 3.65 10.88 -24.61
CA LYS A 108 4.83 10.98 -25.50
C LYS A 108 4.94 12.37 -26.13
N GLN A 109 3.82 12.92 -26.59
CA GLN A 109 3.79 14.29 -27.10
C GLN A 109 4.19 15.29 -26.02
N LEU A 110 3.62 15.22 -24.82
CA LEU A 110 3.99 16.08 -23.69
C LEU A 110 5.48 16.00 -23.37
N PHE A 111 6.06 14.82 -23.40
CA PHE A 111 7.49 14.62 -23.12
C PHE A 111 8.36 15.24 -24.22
N ASP A 112 7.97 15.11 -25.51
CA ASP A 112 8.67 15.74 -26.64
C ASP A 112 8.57 17.27 -26.62
N GLU A 113 7.46 17.85 -26.18
CA GLU A 113 7.28 19.30 -26.01
C GLU A 113 8.23 19.87 -24.92
N ILE A 114 8.54 19.08 -23.89
CA ILE A 114 9.42 19.48 -22.79
C ILE A 114 10.90 19.25 -23.14
N GLU A 115 11.20 18.09 -23.70
CA GLU A 115 12.55 17.66 -24.07
C GLU A 115 12.53 16.93 -25.41
N PRO A 116 13.07 17.51 -26.50
CA PRO A 116 13.03 16.90 -27.83
C PRO A 116 13.56 15.46 -27.85
N GLY A 117 12.77 14.55 -28.42
CA GLY A 117 13.06 13.11 -28.49
C GLY A 117 12.77 12.33 -27.21
N ALA A 118 12.24 12.98 -26.15
CA ALA A 118 11.89 12.27 -24.90
C ALA A 118 10.66 11.36 -25.08
N GLY A 119 9.76 11.66 -26.01
CA GLY A 119 8.60 10.80 -26.28
C GLY A 119 8.99 9.41 -26.80
N ALA A 120 10.00 9.31 -27.68
CA ALA A 120 10.53 8.03 -28.13
C ALA A 120 11.21 7.27 -26.97
N ARG A 121 12.01 7.98 -26.15
CA ARG A 121 12.67 7.40 -24.98
C ARG A 121 11.67 6.96 -23.89
N LEU A 122 10.53 7.67 -23.77
CA LEU A 122 9.43 7.25 -22.90
C LEU A 122 8.81 5.93 -23.38
N GLN A 123 8.65 5.75 -24.71
CA GLN A 123 8.17 4.49 -25.27
C GLN A 123 9.09 3.32 -24.88
N ASP A 124 10.40 3.47 -25.10
CA ASP A 124 11.40 2.45 -24.73
C ASP A 124 11.38 2.14 -23.22
N TYR A 125 11.20 3.18 -22.39
CA TYR A 125 11.10 3.05 -20.94
C TYR A 125 9.84 2.27 -20.53
N VAL A 126 8.67 2.59 -21.11
CA VAL A 126 7.39 1.92 -20.82
C VAL A 126 7.40 0.48 -21.32
N ASP A 127 7.99 0.20 -22.49
CA ASP A 127 8.14 -1.17 -23.01
C ASP A 127 9.02 -2.02 -22.08
N SER A 128 10.14 -1.46 -21.60
CA SER A 128 10.96 -2.10 -20.57
C SER A 128 10.21 -2.32 -19.25
N ALA A 129 9.36 -1.37 -18.87
CA ALA A 129 8.52 -1.46 -17.67
C ALA A 129 7.47 -2.57 -17.80
N GLN A 130 6.85 -2.70 -18.98
CA GLN A 130 5.92 -3.80 -19.29
C GLN A 130 6.60 -5.16 -19.18
N ASP A 131 7.77 -5.32 -19.80
CA ASP A 131 8.57 -6.55 -19.71
C ASP A 131 8.88 -6.96 -18.27
N ALA A 132 9.26 -5.97 -17.44
CA ALA A 132 9.55 -6.17 -16.03
C ALA A 132 8.28 -6.54 -15.24
N TYR A 133 7.15 -5.91 -15.53
CA TYR A 133 5.86 -6.18 -14.92
C TYR A 133 5.38 -7.60 -15.23
N GLU A 134 5.34 -7.97 -16.50
CA GLU A 134 4.93 -9.32 -16.94
C GLU A 134 5.79 -10.43 -16.33
N LEU A 135 7.11 -10.22 -16.28
CA LEU A 135 8.02 -11.16 -15.63
C LEU A 135 7.72 -11.26 -14.13
N SER A 136 7.40 -10.12 -13.47
CA SER A 136 7.07 -10.07 -12.05
C SER A 136 5.79 -10.84 -11.74
N ILE A 137 4.72 -10.64 -12.52
CA ILE A 137 3.46 -11.39 -12.40
C ILE A 137 3.70 -12.89 -12.63
N LYS A 138 4.41 -13.24 -13.69
CA LYS A 138 4.62 -14.65 -14.08
C LYS A 138 5.50 -15.43 -13.10
N ARG A 139 6.44 -14.78 -12.39
CA ARG A 139 7.53 -15.47 -11.69
C ARG A 139 7.74 -15.08 -10.22
N PHE A 140 7.34 -13.87 -9.82
CA PHE A 140 7.72 -13.34 -8.50
C PHE A 140 6.53 -13.07 -7.58
N LEU A 141 5.50 -12.39 -8.05
CA LEU A 141 4.43 -11.87 -7.17
C LEU A 141 3.54 -12.99 -6.59
N TYR A 142 3.33 -14.07 -7.34
CA TYR A 142 2.54 -15.23 -6.91
C TYR A 142 3.39 -16.41 -6.42
N THR A 143 4.68 -16.21 -6.12
CA THR A 143 5.54 -17.29 -5.65
C THR A 143 5.88 -17.20 -4.16
N ASN A 144 5.80 -18.32 -3.47
CA ASN A 144 6.18 -18.42 -2.06
C ASN A 144 7.69 -18.66 -1.83
N PHE A 145 8.50 -18.63 -2.88
CA PHE A 145 9.96 -18.84 -2.86
C PHE A 145 10.43 -20.13 -2.15
N ARG A 146 9.60 -21.17 -2.15
CA ARG A 146 9.95 -22.48 -1.57
C ARG A 146 10.70 -23.40 -2.51
N ASP A 147 10.65 -23.16 -3.82
CA ASP A 147 11.37 -23.93 -4.84
C ASP A 147 12.27 -23.02 -5.68
N ALA A 148 13.57 -23.13 -5.45
CA ALA A 148 14.56 -22.38 -6.21
C ALA A 148 14.62 -22.78 -7.69
N ARG A 149 14.18 -24.01 -8.06
CA ARG A 149 14.15 -24.48 -9.45
C ARG A 149 13.18 -23.70 -10.32
N ALA A 150 12.16 -23.06 -9.69
CA ALA A 150 11.20 -22.20 -10.37
C ALA A 150 11.88 -21.00 -11.07
N PHE A 151 13.06 -20.61 -10.63
CA PHE A 151 13.86 -19.52 -11.18
C PHE A 151 14.96 -19.98 -12.16
N ALA A 152 15.27 -21.27 -12.19
CA ALA A 152 16.27 -21.85 -13.07
C ALA A 152 15.66 -22.24 -14.44
N ASN A 153 15.00 -21.32 -15.14
CA ASN A 153 14.47 -21.56 -16.47
C ASN A 153 15.17 -20.69 -17.53
N ALA A 154 15.07 -21.10 -18.80
CA ALA A 154 15.75 -20.44 -19.91
C ALA A 154 15.37 -18.96 -20.08
N GLU A 155 14.13 -18.56 -19.77
CA GLU A 155 13.66 -17.18 -19.87
C GLU A 155 14.33 -16.29 -18.79
N VAL A 156 14.35 -16.76 -17.54
CA VAL A 156 15.01 -16.05 -16.43
C VAL A 156 16.52 -15.98 -16.66
N LEU A 157 17.13 -17.07 -17.14
CA LEU A 157 18.57 -17.11 -17.45
C LEU A 157 18.92 -16.14 -18.58
N ARG A 158 18.12 -16.09 -19.66
CA ARG A 158 18.33 -15.17 -20.78
C ARG A 158 18.20 -13.70 -20.37
N LYS A 159 17.21 -13.36 -19.51
CA LYS A 159 16.97 -12.00 -18.99
C LYS A 159 17.79 -11.72 -17.72
N SER A 160 18.63 -12.65 -17.22
CA SER A 160 19.33 -12.53 -15.94
C SER A 160 20.26 -11.31 -15.87
N GLY A 161 20.99 -11.02 -16.95
CA GLY A 161 21.88 -9.85 -16.99
C GLY A 161 21.12 -8.53 -16.84
N THR A 162 20.02 -8.37 -17.57
CA THR A 162 19.12 -7.20 -17.45
C THR A 162 18.48 -7.14 -16.08
N PHE A 163 18.01 -8.26 -15.55
CA PHE A 163 17.42 -8.34 -14.21
C PHE A 163 18.41 -7.96 -13.11
N VAL A 164 19.64 -8.48 -13.13
CA VAL A 164 20.69 -8.12 -12.17
C VAL A 164 21.06 -6.65 -12.30
N ARG A 165 21.14 -6.11 -13.52
CA ARG A 165 21.36 -4.67 -13.74
C ARG A 165 20.25 -3.85 -13.08
N HIS A 166 18.97 -4.20 -13.28
CA HIS A 166 17.84 -3.50 -12.67
C HIS A 166 17.78 -3.64 -11.14
N LEU A 167 18.27 -4.75 -10.57
CA LEU A 167 18.38 -4.90 -9.12
C LEU A 167 19.46 -4.01 -8.51
N LEU A 168 20.57 -3.80 -9.22
CA LEU A 168 21.73 -3.08 -8.69
C LEU A 168 21.75 -1.59 -9.05
N THR A 169 21.01 -1.17 -10.07
CA THR A 169 20.94 0.24 -10.49
C THR A 169 19.83 0.94 -9.72
N PRO A 170 20.07 2.10 -9.05
CA PRO A 170 19.01 2.90 -8.47
C PRO A 170 18.03 3.41 -9.53
N LEU A 171 16.74 3.55 -9.18
CA LEU A 171 15.70 4.01 -10.09
C LEU A 171 16.04 5.39 -10.70
N HIS A 172 16.40 6.37 -9.88
CA HIS A 172 16.79 7.71 -10.36
C HIS A 172 17.94 7.66 -11.37
N THR A 173 18.95 6.81 -11.16
CA THR A 173 20.06 6.64 -12.11
C THR A 173 19.55 6.07 -13.44
N PHE A 174 18.60 5.15 -13.40
CA PHE A 174 18.01 4.58 -14.61
C PHE A 174 17.13 5.60 -15.34
N VAL A 175 16.29 6.35 -14.63
CA VAL A 175 15.46 7.44 -15.17
C VAL A 175 16.33 8.50 -15.86
N SER A 176 17.44 8.92 -15.22
CA SER A 176 18.35 9.94 -15.77
C SER A 176 19.07 9.51 -17.05
N GLN A 177 19.04 8.22 -17.41
CA GLN A 177 19.54 7.72 -18.70
C GLN A 177 18.52 7.94 -19.85
N HIS A 178 17.24 8.16 -19.51
CA HIS A 178 16.16 8.31 -20.49
C HIS A 178 15.72 9.76 -20.66
N VAL A 179 15.71 10.57 -19.61
CA VAL A 179 15.29 11.96 -19.64
C VAL A 179 16.23 12.84 -18.80
N SER A 180 16.50 14.07 -19.29
CA SER A 180 17.39 15.05 -18.66
C SER A 180 16.62 16.13 -17.90
N ASP A 181 15.41 16.49 -18.38
CA ASP A 181 14.58 17.49 -17.72
C ASP A 181 14.12 16.99 -16.34
N LYS A 182 14.33 17.79 -15.32
CA LYS A 182 14.05 17.44 -13.92
C LYS A 182 12.56 17.18 -13.64
N ARG A 183 11.66 17.84 -14.40
CA ARG A 183 10.21 17.64 -14.25
C ARG A 183 9.83 16.25 -14.73
N LEU A 184 10.38 15.81 -15.86
CA LEU A 184 10.18 14.47 -16.40
C LEU A 184 10.81 13.39 -15.50
N GLN A 185 12.01 13.68 -14.95
CA GLN A 185 12.64 12.79 -13.98
C GLN A 185 11.74 12.58 -12.74
N LYS A 186 11.17 13.66 -12.18
CA LYS A 186 10.28 13.57 -11.02
C LYS A 186 9.03 12.74 -11.33
N ILE A 187 8.44 12.86 -12.52
CA ILE A 187 7.30 12.05 -12.95
C ILE A 187 7.65 10.54 -12.99
N LEU A 188 8.82 10.17 -13.54
CA LEU A 188 9.25 8.78 -13.64
C LEU A 188 9.81 8.21 -12.33
N ASP A 189 10.31 9.05 -11.43
CA ASP A 189 10.82 8.68 -10.10
C ASP A 189 9.71 8.55 -9.04
N PHE A 190 8.61 9.31 -9.20
CA PHE A 190 7.54 9.40 -8.21
C PHE A 190 6.96 8.04 -7.80
N PRO A 191 6.80 7.04 -8.69
CA PRO A 191 6.28 5.74 -8.30
C PRO A 191 7.05 5.04 -7.18
N ALA A 192 8.31 5.40 -6.93
CA ALA A 192 9.08 4.88 -5.78
C ALA A 192 8.47 5.26 -4.42
N VAL A 193 7.75 6.40 -4.34
CA VAL A 193 7.08 6.86 -3.11
C VAL A 193 5.96 5.90 -2.71
N PHE A 194 5.23 5.34 -3.67
CA PHE A 194 4.20 4.31 -3.42
C PHE A 194 4.79 3.02 -2.82
N LEU A 195 6.07 2.76 -3.08
CA LEU A 195 6.79 1.63 -2.52
C LEU A 195 7.41 1.95 -1.15
N GLY A 196 7.14 3.15 -0.62
CA GLY A 196 7.71 3.58 0.64
C GLY A 196 9.23 3.66 0.62
N ALA A 197 9.83 4.06 -0.50
CA ALA A 197 11.27 4.15 -0.65
C ALA A 197 11.70 5.36 -1.50
N SER A 198 12.95 5.78 -1.31
CA SER A 198 13.56 6.86 -2.11
C SER A 198 14.01 6.32 -3.47
N PRO A 199 13.78 7.03 -4.60
CA PRO A 199 14.24 6.61 -5.93
C PRO A 199 15.76 6.49 -6.02
N TYR A 200 16.49 7.16 -5.15
CA TYR A 200 17.95 7.08 -5.05
C TYR A 200 18.46 5.76 -4.44
N LYS A 201 17.59 5.00 -3.76
CA LYS A 201 17.92 3.71 -3.11
C LYS A 201 17.10 2.54 -3.65
N THR A 202 15.97 2.82 -4.28
CA THR A 202 15.07 1.80 -4.83
C THR A 202 15.70 1.19 -6.09
N PRO A 203 15.72 -0.14 -6.23
CA PRO A 203 16.16 -0.79 -7.47
C PRO A 203 15.36 -0.34 -8.68
N SER A 204 16.02 -0.15 -9.83
CA SER A 204 15.35 0.29 -11.05
C SER A 204 14.34 -0.73 -11.61
N MET A 205 14.33 -1.97 -11.14
CA MET A 205 13.27 -2.92 -11.49
C MET A 205 11.86 -2.39 -11.17
N TYR A 206 11.75 -1.47 -10.22
CA TYR A 206 10.47 -0.84 -9.85
C TYR A 206 9.98 0.22 -10.84
N HIS A 207 10.73 0.48 -11.94
CA HIS A 207 10.21 1.24 -13.07
C HIS A 207 8.97 0.55 -13.71
N LEU A 208 8.75 -0.74 -13.42
CA LEU A 208 7.53 -1.46 -13.77
C LEU A 208 6.24 -0.71 -13.35
N MET A 209 6.31 0.14 -12.32
CA MET A 209 5.16 0.96 -11.90
C MET A 209 4.75 1.99 -12.96
N THR A 210 5.67 2.44 -13.84
CA THR A 210 5.30 3.32 -14.96
C THR A 210 4.44 2.61 -16.01
N HIS A 211 4.62 1.30 -16.22
CA HIS A 211 3.68 0.52 -17.02
C HIS A 211 2.29 0.48 -16.37
N VAL A 212 2.24 0.38 -15.04
CA VAL A 212 0.97 0.30 -14.31
C VAL A 212 0.21 1.62 -14.39
N ASP A 213 0.86 2.77 -14.25
CA ASP A 213 0.18 4.06 -14.26
C ASP A 213 -0.08 4.62 -15.67
N MET A 214 0.90 4.54 -16.59
CA MET A 214 0.81 5.14 -17.92
C MET A 214 0.28 4.21 -19.03
N ASN A 215 0.26 2.89 -18.80
CA ASN A 215 -0.17 1.92 -19.82
C ASN A 215 -1.41 1.13 -19.38
N GLN A 216 -1.48 0.63 -18.13
CA GLN A 216 -2.71 0.03 -17.61
C GLN A 216 -3.73 1.10 -17.21
N GLY A 217 -3.26 2.26 -16.72
CA GLY A 217 -4.06 3.40 -16.32
C GLY A 217 -4.38 3.44 -14.83
N VAL A 218 -4.83 4.61 -14.40
CA VAL A 218 -5.27 4.90 -13.03
C VAL A 218 -6.78 4.87 -12.98
N PHE A 219 -7.35 4.12 -12.04
CA PHE A 219 -8.80 4.00 -11.88
C PHE A 219 -9.24 4.51 -10.51
N TYR A 220 -10.52 4.84 -10.44
CA TYR A 220 -11.21 5.20 -9.21
C TYR A 220 -12.47 4.34 -9.04
N PRO A 221 -12.67 3.69 -7.89
CA PRO A 221 -13.91 2.99 -7.58
C PRO A 221 -14.96 4.02 -7.10
N MET A 222 -16.08 4.14 -7.82
CA MET A 222 -17.16 5.04 -7.45
C MET A 222 -17.70 4.69 -6.05
N GLY A 223 -17.89 5.70 -5.22
CA GLY A 223 -18.22 5.56 -3.81
C GLY A 223 -16.98 5.56 -2.87
N GLY A 224 -15.76 5.65 -3.42
CA GLY A 224 -14.50 5.68 -2.66
C GLY A 224 -13.82 4.31 -2.52
N PHE A 225 -12.59 4.31 -2.07
CA PHE A 225 -11.77 3.08 -1.92
C PHE A 225 -12.34 2.07 -0.91
N TYR A 226 -13.15 2.55 0.05
CA TYR A 226 -13.77 1.68 1.02
C TYR A 226 -14.75 0.68 0.39
N THR A 227 -15.33 0.97 -0.78
CA THR A 227 -16.20 0.06 -1.53
C THR A 227 -15.51 -1.25 -1.89
N ILE A 228 -14.19 -1.23 -2.12
CA ILE A 228 -13.38 -2.43 -2.32
C ILE A 228 -13.40 -3.31 -1.07
N ILE A 229 -13.25 -2.68 0.10
CA ILE A 229 -13.29 -3.40 1.39
C ILE A 229 -14.66 -4.00 1.64
N GLU A 230 -15.73 -3.25 1.36
CA GLU A 230 -17.12 -3.72 1.49
C GLU A 230 -17.41 -4.92 0.57
N ALA A 231 -16.92 -4.87 -0.68
CA ALA A 231 -17.04 -5.98 -1.62
C ALA A 231 -16.31 -7.24 -1.11
N ILE A 232 -15.07 -7.09 -0.65
CA ILE A 232 -14.26 -8.21 -0.12
C ILE A 232 -14.89 -8.76 1.16
N GLU A 233 -15.33 -7.92 2.09
CA GLU A 233 -16.02 -8.32 3.32
C GLU A 233 -17.31 -9.10 3.00
N ARG A 234 -18.13 -8.59 2.11
CA ARG A 234 -19.39 -9.22 1.69
C ARG A 234 -19.14 -10.60 1.09
N LEU A 235 -18.19 -10.73 0.17
CA LEU A 235 -17.83 -12.00 -0.45
C LEU A 235 -17.23 -12.99 0.56
N ALA A 236 -16.43 -12.52 1.50
CA ALA A 236 -15.90 -13.36 2.58
C ALA A 236 -17.03 -13.89 3.48
N LYS A 237 -18.00 -13.04 3.87
CA LYS A 237 -19.18 -13.45 4.65
C LYS A 237 -20.06 -14.44 3.87
N GLN A 238 -20.28 -14.21 2.56
CA GLN A 238 -21.01 -15.14 1.69
C GLN A 238 -20.30 -16.51 1.58
N ALA A 239 -18.96 -16.55 1.69
CA ALA A 239 -18.20 -17.79 1.74
C ALA A 239 -18.25 -18.48 3.12
N GLY A 240 -18.89 -17.90 4.14
CA GLY A 240 -19.05 -18.47 5.48
C GLY A 240 -18.06 -17.94 6.52
N VAL A 241 -17.39 -16.82 6.28
CA VAL A 241 -16.51 -16.19 7.27
C VAL A 241 -17.32 -15.53 8.38
N THR A 242 -16.98 -15.84 9.64
CA THR A 242 -17.48 -15.13 10.83
C THR A 242 -16.57 -13.95 11.15
N LEU A 243 -17.13 -12.78 11.36
CA LEU A 243 -16.39 -11.54 11.65
C LEU A 243 -16.81 -10.99 13.01
N HIS A 244 -15.82 -10.72 13.86
CA HIS A 244 -15.97 -10.01 15.13
C HIS A 244 -15.18 -8.70 15.09
N THR A 245 -15.88 -7.59 15.19
CA THR A 245 -15.31 -6.24 15.40
C THR A 245 -15.22 -5.90 16.88
N ASN A 246 -14.53 -4.81 17.25
CA ASN A 246 -14.25 -4.43 18.64
C ASN A 246 -13.66 -5.60 19.46
N SER A 247 -12.85 -6.43 18.80
CA SER A 247 -12.36 -7.70 19.36
C SER A 247 -10.83 -7.79 19.21
N PRO A 248 -10.07 -6.98 19.96
CA PRO A 248 -8.61 -6.97 19.89
C PRO A 248 -8.04 -8.29 20.41
N VAL A 249 -7.25 -8.97 19.56
CA VAL A 249 -6.48 -10.14 19.98
C VAL A 249 -5.33 -9.67 20.85
N SER A 250 -5.21 -10.24 22.04
CA SER A 250 -4.17 -9.91 23.02
C SER A 250 -3.00 -10.91 23.03
N LYS A 251 -3.22 -12.16 22.58
CA LYS A 251 -2.18 -13.19 22.56
C LYS A 251 -2.48 -14.29 21.53
N ILE A 252 -1.42 -14.83 20.93
CA ILE A 252 -1.42 -16.10 20.19
C ILE A 252 -0.88 -17.18 21.14
N GLU A 253 -1.72 -18.15 21.50
CA GLU A 253 -1.30 -19.24 22.36
C GLU A 253 -0.58 -20.32 21.55
N VAL A 254 0.59 -20.70 22.01
CA VAL A 254 1.46 -21.70 21.37
C VAL A 254 1.75 -22.80 22.36
N ASP A 255 1.54 -24.04 21.96
CA ASP A 255 1.80 -25.22 22.79
C ASP A 255 3.31 -25.57 22.85
N ASP A 256 3.64 -26.56 23.66
CA ASP A 256 5.03 -27.02 23.86
C ASP A 256 5.64 -27.65 22.59
N SER A 257 4.81 -28.04 21.61
CA SER A 257 5.27 -28.55 20.32
C SER A 257 5.63 -27.43 19.32
N GLY A 258 5.40 -26.15 19.67
CA GLY A 258 5.63 -24.98 18.80
C GLY A 258 4.49 -24.78 17.81
N ARG A 259 3.26 -25.17 18.13
CA ARG A 259 2.07 -24.93 17.32
C ARG A 259 1.18 -23.89 17.97
N ALA A 260 0.64 -22.97 17.19
CA ALA A 260 -0.44 -22.12 17.64
C ALA A 260 -1.70 -22.99 17.86
N ILE A 261 -2.28 -22.88 19.04
CA ILE A 261 -3.52 -23.59 19.40
C ILE A 261 -4.75 -22.68 19.35
N GLY A 262 -4.56 -21.38 19.24
CA GLY A 262 -5.63 -20.40 19.16
C GLY A 262 -5.17 -19.01 19.58
N VAL A 263 -6.14 -18.14 19.86
CA VAL A 263 -5.90 -16.75 20.26
C VAL A 263 -6.73 -16.37 21.48
N ARG A 264 -6.27 -15.33 22.22
CA ARG A 264 -7.07 -14.67 23.28
C ARG A 264 -7.63 -13.35 22.81
N VAL A 265 -8.90 -13.13 23.13
CA VAL A 265 -9.62 -11.87 22.97
C VAL A 265 -10.23 -11.53 24.33
N GLY A 266 -9.70 -10.54 25.01
CA GLY A 266 -9.99 -10.35 26.44
C GLY A 266 -9.64 -11.61 27.25
N GLU A 267 -10.57 -12.10 28.06
CA GLU A 267 -10.42 -13.32 28.85
C GLU A 267 -10.77 -14.60 28.05
N ALA A 268 -11.44 -14.46 26.88
CA ALA A 268 -11.89 -15.60 26.10
C ALA A 268 -10.76 -16.21 25.28
N PHE A 269 -10.73 -17.56 25.22
CA PHE A 269 -9.84 -18.31 24.34
C PHE A 269 -10.63 -18.89 23.17
N PHE A 270 -10.09 -18.70 21.95
CA PHE A 270 -10.65 -19.23 20.72
C PHE A 270 -9.66 -20.18 20.09
N GLU A 271 -10.04 -21.45 20.00
CA GLU A 271 -9.20 -22.52 19.43
C GLU A 271 -9.12 -22.42 17.90
N ALA A 272 -7.95 -22.71 17.31
CA ALA A 272 -7.75 -22.78 15.87
C ALA A 272 -6.67 -23.78 15.46
N ASP A 273 -6.91 -24.46 14.33
CA ASP A 273 -5.90 -25.30 13.66
C ASP A 273 -4.81 -24.46 12.98
N VAL A 274 -5.17 -23.23 12.52
CA VAL A 274 -4.29 -22.31 11.81
C VAL A 274 -4.56 -20.87 12.26
N VAL A 275 -3.50 -20.10 12.45
CA VAL A 275 -3.59 -18.67 12.76
C VAL A 275 -2.95 -17.85 11.64
N ILE A 276 -3.65 -16.81 11.18
CA ILE A 276 -3.18 -15.85 10.17
C ILE A 276 -3.07 -14.48 10.81
N GLY A 277 -1.86 -13.92 10.85
CA GLY A 277 -1.63 -12.56 11.31
C GLY A 277 -1.71 -11.55 10.15
N ASN A 278 -2.67 -10.62 10.22
CA ASN A 278 -2.84 -9.50 9.30
C ASN A 278 -2.78 -8.12 10.01
N ALA A 279 -2.56 -8.07 11.31
CA ALA A 279 -2.15 -6.84 12.00
C ALA A 279 -0.72 -6.45 11.58
N ASP A 280 -0.19 -5.32 12.08
CA ASP A 280 1.21 -4.99 11.81
C ASP A 280 2.12 -6.13 12.27
N LEU A 281 3.06 -6.55 11.40
CA LEU A 281 3.90 -7.73 11.64
C LEU A 281 4.80 -7.58 12.88
N HIS A 282 5.27 -6.34 13.15
CA HIS A 282 6.02 -6.06 14.36
C HIS A 282 5.16 -6.32 15.59
N HIS A 283 3.92 -5.81 15.60
CA HIS A 283 2.97 -6.03 16.69
C HIS A 283 2.67 -7.52 16.91
N ILE A 284 2.41 -8.27 15.83
CA ILE A 284 2.16 -9.73 15.94
C ILE A 284 3.37 -10.43 16.56
N GLU A 285 4.56 -10.19 16.04
CA GLU A 285 5.77 -10.88 16.46
C GLU A 285 6.24 -10.49 17.86
N THR A 286 6.14 -9.21 18.24
CA THR A 286 6.74 -8.71 19.48
C THR A 286 5.75 -8.51 20.62
N LYS A 287 4.44 -8.49 20.34
CA LYS A 287 3.39 -8.24 21.34
C LYS A 287 2.44 -9.42 21.52
N LEU A 288 2.12 -10.16 20.45
CA LEU A 288 1.17 -11.26 20.52
C LEU A 288 1.83 -12.64 20.72
N LEU A 289 3.15 -12.75 20.54
CA LEU A 289 3.93 -13.98 20.74
C LEU A 289 4.90 -13.85 21.90
N ASP A 290 5.02 -14.92 22.68
CA ASP A 290 6.10 -15.05 23.67
C ASP A 290 7.47 -15.01 22.95
N GLU A 291 8.50 -14.43 23.57
CA GLU A 291 9.81 -14.18 22.96
C GLU A 291 10.44 -15.44 22.31
N LYS A 292 10.28 -16.60 22.95
CA LYS A 292 10.79 -17.88 22.43
C LYS A 292 10.20 -18.27 21.07
N HIS A 293 8.99 -17.76 20.74
CA HIS A 293 8.24 -18.08 19.52
C HIS A 293 8.38 -17.00 18.42
N GLN A 294 9.03 -15.88 18.71
CA GLN A 294 9.23 -14.78 17.75
C GLN A 294 10.24 -15.15 16.66
N THR A 295 9.79 -15.16 15.41
CA THR A 295 10.68 -15.29 14.24
C THR A 295 11.47 -14.00 14.00
N LEU A 296 10.83 -12.85 14.26
CA LEU A 296 11.33 -11.50 14.03
C LEU A 296 11.30 -10.69 15.35
N PRO A 297 12.24 -10.97 16.29
CA PRO A 297 12.29 -10.28 17.57
C PRO A 297 12.74 -8.82 17.41
N GLU A 298 12.61 -8.00 18.47
CA GLU A 298 12.94 -6.56 18.46
C GLU A 298 14.35 -6.26 17.92
N ARG A 299 15.35 -7.10 18.26
CA ARG A 299 16.72 -7.00 17.72
C ARG A 299 16.83 -7.14 16.20
N TRP A 300 15.81 -7.74 15.54
CA TRP A 300 15.73 -7.83 14.08
C TRP A 300 15.15 -6.54 13.51
N TRP A 301 14.10 -6.00 14.13
CA TRP A 301 13.44 -4.77 13.70
C TRP A 301 14.32 -3.54 13.84
N SER A 302 15.10 -3.44 14.94
CA SER A 302 16.04 -2.32 15.17
C SER A 302 17.11 -2.14 14.08
N LYS A 303 17.31 -3.16 13.23
CA LYS A 303 18.26 -3.14 12.09
C LYS A 303 17.56 -2.86 10.76
N ARG A 304 16.26 -2.60 10.76
CA ARG A 304 15.47 -2.39 9.54
C ARG A 304 15.25 -0.90 9.32
N GLU A 305 15.16 -0.56 8.02
CA GLU A 305 14.85 0.80 7.58
C GLU A 305 13.32 0.90 7.46
N PRO A 306 12.64 1.72 8.30
CA PRO A 306 11.22 1.95 8.14
C PRO A 306 10.96 2.74 6.87
N GLY A 307 9.83 2.47 6.22
CA GLY A 307 9.29 3.32 5.17
C GLY A 307 8.76 4.64 5.77
N PRO A 308 8.32 5.58 4.95
CA PRO A 308 7.83 6.87 5.44
C PRO A 308 6.57 6.73 6.27
N SER A 309 6.37 7.69 7.15
CA SER A 309 5.06 8.05 7.67
C SER A 309 4.43 9.11 6.78
N ALA A 310 3.29 9.65 7.20
CA ALA A 310 2.62 10.73 6.51
C ALA A 310 2.00 11.72 7.50
N LEU A 311 2.02 12.99 7.14
CA LEU A 311 1.07 13.98 7.60
C LEU A 311 -0.10 13.96 6.61
N LEU A 312 -1.28 13.57 7.08
CA LEU A 312 -2.50 13.54 6.28
C LEU A 312 -3.44 14.66 6.71
N LEU A 313 -4.04 15.33 5.72
CA LEU A 313 -5.10 16.30 5.95
C LEU A 313 -6.35 15.86 5.18
N TYR A 314 -7.49 15.95 5.82
CA TYR A 314 -8.82 15.72 5.26
C TYR A 314 -9.60 17.02 5.41
N LEU A 315 -9.86 17.68 4.27
CA LEU A 315 -10.39 19.04 4.24
C LEU A 315 -11.68 19.07 3.42
N GLY A 316 -12.80 19.47 4.05
CA GLY A 316 -14.01 19.87 3.34
C GLY A 316 -13.88 21.34 2.96
N VAL A 317 -13.96 21.66 1.67
CA VAL A 317 -13.68 22.99 1.13
C VAL A 317 -14.92 23.53 0.43
N ARG A 318 -15.31 24.77 0.77
CA ARG A 318 -16.43 25.47 0.13
C ARG A 318 -16.04 25.92 -1.29
N GLY A 319 -16.94 25.70 -2.24
CA GLY A 319 -16.75 26.07 -3.64
C GLY A 319 -15.81 25.11 -4.39
N GLU A 320 -15.55 25.44 -5.64
CA GLU A 320 -14.74 24.61 -6.54
C GLU A 320 -13.23 24.85 -6.38
N LEU A 321 -12.45 23.82 -6.70
CA LEU A 321 -10.98 23.84 -6.75
C LEU A 321 -10.52 23.64 -8.23
N PRO A 322 -10.73 24.61 -9.14
CA PRO A 322 -10.55 24.41 -10.58
C PRO A 322 -9.10 24.14 -10.98
N ASP A 323 -8.17 24.54 -10.13
CA ASP A 323 -6.73 24.35 -10.35
C ASP A 323 -6.21 22.97 -9.93
N LEU A 324 -7.05 22.14 -9.32
CA LEU A 324 -6.74 20.77 -8.94
C LEU A 324 -7.51 19.79 -9.83
N ASP A 325 -6.84 18.73 -10.29
CA ASP A 325 -7.47 17.56 -10.90
C ASP A 325 -7.77 16.52 -9.80
N HIS A 326 -8.37 15.39 -10.13
CA HIS A 326 -8.64 14.30 -9.18
C HIS A 326 -7.39 13.93 -8.37
N HIS A 327 -6.27 13.78 -9.06
CA HIS A 327 -4.95 13.60 -8.48
C HIS A 327 -4.02 14.73 -8.88
N THR A 328 -3.36 15.33 -7.91
CA THR A 328 -2.36 16.38 -8.12
C THR A 328 -1.12 16.11 -7.28
N LEU A 329 0.05 16.21 -7.89
CA LEU A 329 1.35 16.05 -7.25
C LEU A 329 2.08 17.38 -7.23
N LEU A 330 2.50 17.82 -6.06
CA LEU A 330 3.32 19.01 -5.88
C LEU A 330 4.75 18.58 -5.56
N TYR A 331 5.71 19.08 -6.34
CA TYR A 331 7.12 18.71 -6.21
C TYR A 331 7.97 19.90 -5.82
N ALA A 332 8.61 19.81 -4.64
CA ALA A 332 9.67 20.73 -4.25
C ALA A 332 10.88 20.58 -5.19
N ASP A 333 11.65 21.67 -5.37
CA ASP A 333 12.80 21.66 -6.28
C ASP A 333 13.91 20.73 -5.78
N ASP A 334 14.26 20.83 -4.52
CA ASP A 334 15.28 19.98 -3.91
C ASP A 334 14.68 18.69 -3.38
N TRP A 335 14.40 17.76 -4.28
CA TRP A 335 13.87 16.45 -3.95
C TRP A 335 14.81 15.62 -3.08
N GLY A 336 16.12 15.78 -3.29
CA GLY A 336 17.13 15.09 -2.50
C GLY A 336 17.04 15.45 -1.02
N LYS A 337 16.93 16.73 -0.69
CA LYS A 337 16.73 17.18 0.69
C LYS A 337 15.38 16.76 1.27
N ASN A 338 14.30 16.81 0.48
CA ASN A 338 13.00 16.30 0.93
C ASN A 338 13.11 14.84 1.34
N PHE A 339 13.67 13.97 0.49
CA PHE A 339 13.84 12.55 0.80
C PHE A 339 14.79 12.30 1.98
N ALA A 340 15.83 13.12 2.17
CA ALA A 340 16.71 13.00 3.32
C ALA A 340 15.99 13.24 4.66
N LYS A 341 14.99 14.13 4.70
CA LYS A 341 14.17 14.36 5.89
C LYS A 341 13.15 13.23 6.12
N VAL A 342 12.64 12.62 5.06
CA VAL A 342 11.62 11.56 5.10
C VAL A 342 12.23 10.19 5.45
N PHE A 343 13.34 9.83 4.79
CA PHE A 343 13.96 8.50 4.93
C PHE A 343 15.14 8.52 5.87
N ARG A 344 14.88 8.29 7.15
CA ARG A 344 15.90 8.27 8.20
C ARG A 344 16.63 6.93 8.26
N LYS A 345 17.89 6.98 8.70
CA LYS A 345 18.67 5.75 8.93
C LYS A 345 18.20 5.04 10.22
N PRO A 346 18.30 3.71 10.28
CA PRO A 346 18.05 2.99 11.53
C PRO A 346 18.92 3.55 12.67
N GLY A 347 18.30 3.80 13.84
CA GLY A 347 18.98 4.32 15.02
C GLY A 347 19.27 5.83 15.00
N ASP A 348 18.80 6.59 14.02
CA ASP A 348 18.91 8.05 14.00
C ASP A 348 18.08 8.66 15.13
N GLN A 349 18.76 9.31 16.10
CA GLN A 349 18.17 9.94 17.29
C GLN A 349 17.97 11.45 17.12
N SER A 350 18.33 12.04 15.97
CA SER A 350 18.13 13.47 15.72
C SER A 350 16.64 13.84 15.83
N ALA A 351 16.32 15.09 16.12
CA ALA A 351 14.95 15.55 16.12
C ALA A 351 14.34 15.40 14.71
N PRO A 352 13.13 14.84 14.58
CA PRO A 352 12.46 14.79 13.30
C PRO A 352 11.97 16.18 12.89
N GLU A 353 12.00 16.47 11.59
CA GLU A 353 11.55 17.73 11.02
C GLU A 353 10.50 17.49 9.95
N PHE A 354 9.55 18.42 9.83
CA PHE A 354 8.67 18.46 8.67
C PHE A 354 9.43 19.01 7.45
N PRO A 355 9.29 18.41 6.25
CA PRO A 355 9.87 18.99 5.04
C PRO A 355 9.23 20.35 4.74
N THR A 356 10.05 21.34 4.34
CA THR A 356 9.61 22.68 3.98
C THR A 356 10.55 23.23 2.89
N PRO A 357 10.05 23.58 1.69
CA PRO A 357 8.72 23.21 1.21
C PRO A 357 8.56 21.69 1.09
N ALA A 358 7.34 21.21 1.16
CA ALA A 358 7.04 19.79 1.10
C ALA A 358 6.68 19.35 -0.33
N SER A 359 7.22 18.21 -0.77
CA SER A 359 6.58 17.48 -1.86
C SER A 359 5.39 16.73 -1.32
N MET A 360 4.24 16.79 -2.00
CA MET A 360 2.99 16.24 -1.50
C MET A 360 2.07 15.73 -2.60
N TYR A 361 1.16 14.88 -2.20
CA TYR A 361 0.09 14.38 -3.04
C TYR A 361 -1.25 14.94 -2.56
N LEU A 362 -2.07 15.40 -3.51
CA LEU A 362 -3.42 15.91 -3.29
C LEU A 362 -4.42 15.02 -4.05
N SER A 363 -5.59 14.79 -3.45
CA SER A 363 -6.70 14.11 -4.12
C SER A 363 -8.00 14.85 -3.87
N VAL A 364 -8.75 15.12 -4.94
CA VAL A 364 -10.08 15.74 -4.91
C VAL A 364 -11.05 14.78 -5.58
N ILE A 365 -11.49 13.76 -4.82
CA ILE A 365 -12.33 12.68 -5.37
C ILE A 365 -13.70 13.20 -5.80
N SER A 366 -14.20 14.29 -5.22
CA SER A 366 -15.44 14.98 -5.64
C SER A 366 -15.41 15.54 -7.07
N LYS A 367 -14.23 15.64 -7.69
CA LYS A 367 -14.12 15.95 -9.14
C LYS A 367 -14.73 14.84 -10.00
N THR A 368 -14.59 13.60 -9.58
CA THR A 368 -15.08 12.42 -10.29
C THR A 368 -16.38 11.91 -9.70
N ASP A 369 -16.50 11.90 -8.37
CA ASP A 369 -17.62 11.35 -7.62
C ASP A 369 -18.31 12.42 -6.76
N LYS A 370 -19.37 12.99 -7.28
CA LYS A 370 -20.13 14.05 -6.60
C LYS A 370 -20.82 13.59 -5.31
N SER A 371 -20.93 12.28 -5.07
CA SER A 371 -21.52 11.75 -3.83
C SER A 371 -20.59 11.89 -2.62
N THR A 372 -19.33 12.29 -2.82
CA THR A 372 -18.31 12.35 -1.78
C THR A 372 -18.17 13.72 -1.09
N ALA A 373 -18.92 14.73 -1.56
CA ALA A 373 -19.00 16.04 -0.93
C ALA A 373 -20.41 16.63 -1.10
N PRO A 374 -20.87 17.52 -0.20
CA PRO A 374 -22.12 18.26 -0.40
C PRO A 374 -22.10 19.13 -1.66
N GLU A 375 -23.26 19.48 -2.19
CA GLU A 375 -23.39 20.39 -3.33
C GLU A 375 -22.73 21.75 -3.01
N GLY A 376 -21.93 22.27 -3.93
CA GLY A 376 -21.18 23.52 -3.75
C GLY A 376 -19.90 23.38 -2.91
N PHE A 377 -19.50 22.15 -2.59
CA PHE A 377 -18.26 21.86 -1.85
C PHE A 377 -17.41 20.81 -2.58
N GLU A 378 -16.14 20.76 -2.23
CA GLU A 378 -15.21 19.70 -2.65
C GLU A 378 -14.46 19.14 -1.44
N ASN A 379 -14.14 17.84 -1.48
CA ASN A 379 -13.22 17.25 -0.53
C ASN A 379 -11.77 17.34 -1.04
N LEU A 380 -10.85 17.65 -0.16
CA LEU A 380 -9.42 17.69 -0.46
C LEU A 380 -8.68 16.80 0.54
N PHE A 381 -8.13 15.72 0.05
CA PHE A 381 -7.19 14.90 0.77
C PHE A 381 -5.76 15.32 0.45
N VAL A 382 -4.91 15.43 1.47
CA VAL A 382 -3.51 15.80 1.32
C VAL A 382 -2.64 14.77 2.02
N LEU A 383 -1.60 14.29 1.34
CA LEU A 383 -0.58 13.41 1.89
C LEU A 383 0.81 14.03 1.72
N VAL A 384 1.45 14.33 2.84
CA VAL A 384 2.85 14.78 2.90
C VAL A 384 3.67 13.63 3.47
N PRO A 385 4.60 13.03 2.71
CA PRO A 385 5.54 12.06 3.27
C PRO A 385 6.43 12.73 4.32
N ILE A 386 6.52 12.12 5.50
CA ILE A 386 7.34 12.59 6.62
C ILE A 386 8.11 11.43 7.27
N ALA A 387 9.03 11.74 8.16
CA ALA A 387 9.78 10.73 8.89
C ALA A 387 8.86 9.81 9.71
N PRO A 388 9.15 8.50 9.77
CA PRO A 388 8.41 7.55 10.59
C PRO A 388 8.84 7.65 12.06
N ASP A 389 8.42 8.73 12.69
CA ASP A 389 8.80 9.06 14.06
C ASP A 389 7.59 9.59 14.82
N VAL A 390 7.13 8.86 15.82
CA VAL A 390 5.94 9.22 16.62
C VAL A 390 6.10 10.53 17.37
N ARG A 391 7.33 11.06 17.54
CA ARG A 391 7.60 12.38 18.14
C ARG A 391 7.09 13.54 17.29
N LEU A 392 6.80 13.30 15.99
CA LEU A 392 6.12 14.30 15.13
C LEU A 392 4.66 14.53 15.50
N GLY A 393 4.09 13.65 16.34
CA GLY A 393 2.81 13.86 16.98
C GLY A 393 1.63 13.13 16.35
N LYS A 394 0.47 13.42 16.93
CA LYS A 394 -0.85 12.92 16.52
C LYS A 394 -1.69 14.08 15.99
N GLY A 395 -2.41 13.82 14.92
CA GLY A 395 -3.43 14.72 14.43
C GLY A 395 -4.77 14.50 15.13
N GLY A 396 -5.72 15.36 14.82
CA GLY A 396 -7.09 15.30 15.32
C GLY A 396 -8.08 16.04 14.43
N ALA A 397 -9.37 15.97 14.78
CA ALA A 397 -10.39 16.79 14.15
C ALA A 397 -10.35 18.23 14.73
N ASP A 398 -10.72 19.21 13.91
CA ASP A 398 -10.90 20.61 14.36
C ASP A 398 -9.70 21.16 15.14
N ARG A 399 -8.49 20.86 14.70
CA ARG A 399 -7.22 21.32 15.32
C ARG A 399 -6.98 20.78 16.74
N THR A 400 -7.57 19.64 17.11
CA THR A 400 -7.33 19.01 18.41
C THR A 400 -6.07 18.15 18.47
N GLY A 401 -5.31 18.07 17.37
CA GLY A 401 -4.02 17.38 17.30
C GLY A 401 -2.89 18.09 18.05
N ASP A 402 -1.73 17.47 18.07
CA ASP A 402 -0.53 18.05 18.68
C ASP A 402 -0.15 19.38 18.00
N PRO A 403 0.17 20.44 18.76
CA PRO A 403 0.37 21.80 18.20
C PRO A 403 1.42 21.86 17.07
N ALA A 404 2.50 21.10 17.18
CA ALA A 404 3.56 21.09 16.16
C ALA A 404 3.08 20.48 14.84
N LEU A 405 2.26 19.42 14.89
CA LEU A 405 1.69 18.77 13.73
C LEU A 405 0.62 19.64 13.08
N GLU A 406 -0.26 20.30 13.90
CA GLU A 406 -1.27 21.21 13.38
C GLU A 406 -0.63 22.45 12.72
N ALA A 407 0.44 23.01 13.30
CA ALA A 407 1.19 24.10 12.69
C ALA A 407 1.88 23.66 11.37
N ALA A 408 2.33 22.41 11.26
CA ALA A 408 2.84 21.87 10.01
C ALA A 408 1.73 21.75 8.96
N ALA A 409 0.53 21.32 9.38
CA ALA A 409 -0.64 21.26 8.50
C ALA A 409 -1.05 22.65 7.98
N ASP A 410 -0.97 23.70 8.81
CA ASP A 410 -1.24 25.07 8.37
C ASP A 410 -0.26 25.52 7.28
N ARG A 411 1.05 25.29 7.45
CA ARG A 411 2.05 25.59 6.42
C ARG A 411 1.82 24.80 5.12
N VAL A 412 1.32 23.57 5.21
CA VAL A 412 0.95 22.78 4.04
C VAL A 412 -0.23 23.40 3.30
N ILE A 413 -1.25 23.87 4.03
CA ILE A 413 -2.41 24.59 3.45
C ILE A 413 -1.97 25.88 2.77
N GLU A 414 -1.09 26.66 3.41
CA GLU A 414 -0.49 27.88 2.82
C GLU A 414 0.29 27.57 1.55
N GLN A 415 1.11 26.50 1.54
CA GLN A 415 1.85 26.08 0.35
C GLN A 415 0.92 25.65 -0.80
N ILE A 416 -0.17 24.94 -0.50
CA ILE A 416 -1.18 24.57 -1.51
C ILE A 416 -1.85 25.84 -2.06
N ALA A 417 -2.23 26.77 -1.20
CA ALA A 417 -2.86 28.04 -1.58
C ALA A 417 -1.97 28.82 -2.57
N GLU A 418 -0.68 28.92 -2.28
CA GLU A 418 0.30 29.59 -3.13
C GLU A 418 0.54 28.83 -4.44
N TRP A 419 0.90 27.54 -4.37
CA TRP A 419 1.34 26.79 -5.56
C TRP A 419 0.19 26.41 -6.50
N CYS A 420 -1.04 26.34 -5.97
CA CYS A 420 -2.23 26.04 -6.75
C CYS A 420 -3.11 27.25 -7.06
N ASN A 421 -2.63 28.48 -6.74
CA ASN A 421 -3.35 29.72 -6.99
C ASN A 421 -4.76 29.74 -6.37
N ILE A 422 -4.87 29.35 -5.09
CA ILE A 422 -6.10 29.32 -4.32
C ILE A 422 -5.88 30.15 -3.03
N PRO A 423 -5.74 31.49 -3.11
CA PRO A 423 -5.28 32.32 -1.98
C PRO A 423 -6.22 32.32 -0.78
N ASP A 424 -7.50 32.02 -1.00
CA ASP A 424 -8.55 31.95 0.02
C ASP A 424 -8.79 30.52 0.56
N LEU A 425 -7.91 29.55 0.26
CA LEU A 425 -8.12 28.15 0.63
C LEU A 425 -8.39 27.97 2.13
N ALA A 426 -7.60 28.60 2.99
CA ALA A 426 -7.72 28.46 4.43
C ALA A 426 -9.09 28.91 4.96
N GLU A 427 -9.65 30.00 4.40
CA GLU A 427 -10.95 30.58 4.79
C GLU A 427 -12.14 29.72 4.30
N ARG A 428 -11.91 28.93 3.27
CA ARG A 428 -12.91 28.05 2.65
C ARG A 428 -13.03 26.68 3.32
N ILE A 429 -12.09 26.31 4.21
CA ILE A 429 -12.11 25.02 4.91
C ILE A 429 -13.22 25.03 5.96
N VAL A 430 -14.18 24.12 5.83
CA VAL A 430 -15.33 23.95 6.75
C VAL A 430 -15.25 22.65 7.56
N VAL A 431 -14.53 21.65 7.06
CA VAL A 431 -14.22 20.40 7.77
C VAL A 431 -12.71 20.22 7.73
N ARG A 432 -12.12 19.89 8.88
CA ARG A 432 -10.69 19.63 8.98
C ARG A 432 -10.43 18.45 9.92
N ARG A 433 -9.61 17.51 9.45
CA ARG A 433 -8.98 16.47 10.27
C ARG A 433 -7.55 16.29 9.82
N THR A 434 -6.65 16.05 10.77
CA THR A 434 -5.26 15.71 10.51
C THR A 434 -4.93 14.33 11.07
N MET A 435 -3.93 13.65 10.51
CA MET A 435 -3.33 12.44 11.07
C MET A 435 -1.81 12.52 10.92
N GLY A 436 -1.10 11.97 11.90
CA GLY A 436 0.36 11.90 11.93
C GLY A 436 0.87 10.52 12.38
N PRO A 437 2.20 10.36 12.54
CA PRO A 437 2.82 9.08 12.91
C PRO A 437 2.27 8.48 14.21
N GLY A 438 1.91 9.32 15.18
CA GLY A 438 1.29 8.87 16.42
C GLY A 438 -0.07 8.19 16.21
N ASN A 439 -0.90 8.67 15.26
CA ASN A 439 -2.15 8.02 14.91
C ASN A 439 -1.92 6.64 14.30
N PHE A 440 -0.96 6.50 13.38
CA PHE A 440 -0.64 5.18 12.80
C PHE A 440 -0.16 4.19 13.85
N ALA A 441 0.65 4.66 14.81
CA ALA A 441 1.11 3.81 15.91
C ALA A 441 -0.04 3.33 16.81
N ASP A 442 -0.93 4.24 17.21
CA ASP A 442 -2.01 3.93 18.15
C ASP A 442 -3.17 3.19 17.50
N GLU A 443 -3.65 3.67 16.33
CA GLU A 443 -4.85 3.13 15.71
C GLU A 443 -4.59 1.82 14.95
N LEU A 444 -3.35 1.62 14.46
CA LEU A 444 -2.98 0.50 13.59
C LEU A 444 -1.84 -0.35 14.15
N ASN A 445 -1.34 -0.05 15.35
CA ASN A 445 -0.13 -0.67 15.92
C ASN A 445 1.08 -0.60 14.98
N ALA A 446 1.14 0.44 14.13
CA ALA A 446 2.12 0.52 13.06
C ALA A 446 3.54 0.71 13.62
N TRP A 447 4.45 -0.18 13.23
CA TRP A 447 5.86 -0.10 13.61
C TRP A 447 6.45 1.28 13.26
N SER A 448 7.05 1.95 14.26
CA SER A 448 7.61 3.31 14.15
C SER A 448 6.62 4.37 13.64
N GLY A 449 5.31 4.14 13.72
CA GLY A 449 4.30 5.04 13.16
C GLY A 449 4.34 5.15 11.64
N THR A 450 4.81 4.13 10.92
CA THR A 450 4.88 4.12 9.46
C THR A 450 3.51 4.05 8.81
N ALA A 451 3.28 4.82 7.74
CA ALA A 451 2.10 4.68 6.90
C ALA A 451 2.18 3.42 6.02
N LEU A 452 3.38 3.06 5.55
CA LEU A 452 3.60 2.02 4.54
C LEU A 452 4.41 0.80 5.03
N GLY A 453 4.85 0.77 6.32
CA GLY A 453 5.67 -0.32 6.86
C GLY A 453 7.14 -0.23 6.46
N MET A 454 7.81 -1.37 6.26
CA MET A 454 9.23 -1.42 5.88
C MET A 454 9.51 -0.87 4.48
N ALA A 455 10.54 -0.04 4.34
CA ALA A 455 11.00 0.47 3.05
C ALA A 455 11.39 -0.64 2.05
N HIS A 456 11.18 -0.40 0.75
CA HIS A 456 11.63 -1.30 -0.33
C HIS A 456 13.07 -0.99 -0.78
N THR A 457 14.01 -1.11 0.15
CA THR A 457 15.43 -1.12 -0.20
C THR A 457 15.83 -2.51 -0.73
N LEU A 458 16.95 -2.62 -1.43
CA LEU A 458 17.40 -3.90 -1.99
C LEU A 458 17.41 -5.05 -0.94
N ARG A 459 17.85 -4.75 0.29
CA ARG A 459 17.95 -5.73 1.38
C ARG A 459 16.63 -5.99 2.11
N GLN A 460 15.54 -5.31 1.72
CA GLN A 460 14.21 -5.41 2.33
C GLN A 460 13.11 -5.64 1.28
N SER A 461 13.48 -6.01 0.05
CA SER A 461 12.57 -6.27 -1.06
C SER A 461 12.59 -7.74 -1.48
N ALA A 462 11.59 -8.15 -2.24
CA ALA A 462 11.45 -9.47 -2.82
C ALA A 462 11.69 -10.60 -1.78
N PHE A 463 12.57 -11.54 -2.07
CA PHE A 463 12.87 -12.70 -1.20
C PHE A 463 13.58 -12.35 0.12
N PHE A 464 14.09 -11.13 0.28
CA PHE A 464 14.66 -10.64 1.56
C PHE A 464 13.58 -10.13 2.53
N ARG A 465 12.37 -9.88 2.04
CA ARG A 465 11.24 -9.47 2.88
C ARG A 465 10.77 -10.63 3.78
N PRO A 466 10.15 -10.35 4.94
CA PRO A 466 9.55 -11.40 5.79
C PRO A 466 8.61 -12.30 4.99
N LYS A 467 8.74 -13.61 5.20
CA LYS A 467 7.92 -14.60 4.52
C LYS A 467 6.51 -14.67 5.10
N ASN A 468 5.59 -15.23 4.34
CA ASN A 468 4.19 -15.41 4.74
C ASN A 468 3.99 -16.56 5.75
N ARG A 469 5.03 -17.15 6.29
CA ARG A 469 4.97 -18.23 7.30
C ARG A 469 6.02 -18.01 8.38
N SER A 470 5.62 -18.20 9.65
CA SER A 470 6.53 -18.24 10.79
C SER A 470 7.56 -19.37 10.64
N LYS A 471 8.79 -19.11 11.10
CA LYS A 471 9.85 -20.12 11.17
C LYS A 471 9.80 -20.91 12.48
N LYS A 472 9.17 -20.35 13.51
CA LYS A 472 9.15 -20.94 14.85
C LYS A 472 7.79 -21.54 15.23
N VAL A 473 6.69 -21.03 14.65
CA VAL A 473 5.34 -21.53 14.90
C VAL A 473 4.79 -22.14 13.62
N ALA A 474 4.64 -23.45 13.60
CA ALA A 474 4.46 -24.23 12.38
C ALA A 474 3.20 -23.89 11.56
N ASN A 475 2.11 -23.49 12.22
CA ASN A 475 0.80 -23.19 11.64
C ASN A 475 0.41 -21.71 11.78
N LEU A 476 1.39 -20.81 11.97
CA LEU A 476 1.22 -19.37 11.96
C LEU A 476 1.69 -18.80 10.61
N PHE A 477 0.79 -18.05 9.97
CA PHE A 477 1.04 -17.40 8.69
C PHE A 477 0.84 -15.89 8.80
N TYR A 478 1.40 -15.14 7.85
CA TYR A 478 1.34 -13.69 7.82
C TYR A 478 0.90 -13.20 6.45
N VAL A 479 0.07 -12.17 6.44
CA VAL A 479 -0.32 -11.43 5.25
C VAL A 479 -0.30 -9.93 5.58
N GLY A 480 -0.04 -9.10 4.58
CA GLY A 480 -0.02 -7.65 4.73
C GLY A 480 1.29 -7.02 4.24
N HIS A 481 1.34 -5.69 4.33
CA HIS A 481 2.37 -4.86 3.72
C HIS A 481 3.83 -5.14 4.15
N ASN A 482 4.06 -5.70 5.33
CA ASN A 482 5.41 -6.04 5.83
C ASN A 482 5.90 -7.42 5.38
N THR A 483 5.07 -8.22 4.70
CA THR A 483 5.43 -9.54 4.18
C THR A 483 5.63 -9.53 2.67
N ILE A 484 6.08 -10.67 2.11
CA ILE A 484 6.11 -10.88 0.66
C ILE A 484 4.65 -10.84 0.15
N PRO A 485 4.38 -10.20 -1.03
CA PRO A 485 5.35 -9.55 -1.91
C PRO A 485 5.70 -8.10 -1.52
N GLY A 486 4.91 -7.40 -0.70
CA GLY A 486 5.25 -6.04 -0.28
C GLY A 486 4.09 -5.13 0.05
N ILE A 487 4.28 -3.82 -0.21
CA ILE A 487 3.37 -2.72 0.08
C ILE A 487 2.33 -2.58 -1.05
N GLY A 488 1.10 -2.24 -0.68
CA GLY A 488 -0.01 -1.92 -1.59
C GLY A 488 -1.19 -2.86 -1.46
N LEU A 489 -2.38 -2.39 -1.82
CA LEU A 489 -3.59 -3.22 -1.79
C LEU A 489 -3.47 -4.46 -2.69
N PRO A 490 -2.98 -4.34 -3.96
CA PRO A 490 -2.74 -5.51 -4.80
C PRO A 490 -1.78 -6.51 -4.16
N MET A 491 -0.72 -6.02 -3.49
CA MET A 491 0.26 -6.88 -2.82
C MET A 491 -0.36 -7.68 -1.66
N CYS A 492 -1.36 -7.10 -0.98
CA CYS A 492 -2.11 -7.82 0.06
C CYS A 492 -2.96 -8.95 -0.54
N LEU A 493 -3.53 -8.78 -1.73
CA LEU A 493 -4.28 -9.82 -2.45
C LEU A 493 -3.35 -10.95 -2.90
N PHE A 494 -2.18 -10.63 -3.45
CA PHE A 494 -1.14 -11.64 -3.74
C PHE A 494 -0.73 -12.38 -2.46
N GLY A 495 -0.53 -11.66 -1.35
CA GLY A 495 -0.21 -12.24 -0.04
C GLY A 495 -1.26 -13.23 0.43
N ALA A 496 -2.55 -12.94 0.24
CA ALA A 496 -3.65 -13.83 0.57
C ALA A 496 -3.58 -15.13 -0.24
N GLU A 497 -3.31 -15.05 -1.54
CA GLU A 497 -3.14 -16.22 -2.39
C GLU A 497 -1.87 -17.01 -2.03
N LEU A 498 -0.79 -16.34 -1.62
CA LEU A 498 0.43 -16.99 -1.14
C LEU A 498 0.18 -17.80 0.15
N VAL A 499 -0.63 -17.28 1.08
CA VAL A 499 -1.05 -18.05 2.28
C VAL A 499 -1.82 -19.30 1.87
N LEU A 500 -2.78 -19.17 0.93
CA LEU A 500 -3.51 -20.33 0.39
C LEU A 500 -2.57 -21.36 -0.25
N LYS A 501 -1.59 -20.93 -1.04
CA LYS A 501 -0.57 -21.79 -1.66
C LYS A 501 0.30 -22.49 -0.60
N HIS A 502 0.68 -21.78 0.45
CA HIS A 502 1.41 -22.39 1.57
C HIS A 502 0.61 -23.53 2.23
N LEU A 503 -0.68 -23.32 2.49
CA LEU A 503 -1.56 -24.31 3.09
C LEU A 503 -1.83 -25.50 2.16
N LYS A 504 -1.83 -25.29 0.85
CA LYS A 504 -1.97 -26.35 -0.18
C LYS A 504 -0.67 -27.10 -0.49
N ASP A 505 0.46 -26.72 0.09
CA ASP A 505 1.82 -27.11 -0.35
C ASP A 505 2.05 -26.87 -1.85
N ASP A 506 1.40 -25.88 -2.41
CA ASP A 506 1.55 -25.47 -3.80
C ASP A 506 2.82 -24.61 -3.95
N ARG A 507 3.76 -25.09 -4.79
CA ARG A 507 5.03 -24.42 -5.07
C ARG A 507 5.07 -23.83 -6.47
N SER A 508 3.93 -23.83 -7.16
CA SER A 508 3.83 -23.27 -8.51
C SER A 508 4.16 -21.77 -8.50
N VAL A 509 4.72 -21.29 -9.60
CA VAL A 509 4.86 -19.87 -9.91
C VAL A 509 3.61 -19.37 -10.63
N GLY A 510 3.37 -18.05 -10.60
CA GLY A 510 2.20 -17.45 -11.23
C GLY A 510 0.91 -17.66 -10.43
N PRO A 511 -0.21 -17.07 -10.89
CA PRO A 511 -1.48 -17.10 -10.18
C PRO A 511 -2.10 -18.50 -10.12
N THR A 512 -2.90 -18.75 -9.07
CA THR A 512 -3.73 -19.96 -8.96
C THR A 512 -4.75 -19.97 -10.09
N ARG A 513 -4.86 -21.09 -10.79
CA ARG A 513 -5.77 -21.25 -11.93
C ARG A 513 -7.06 -21.97 -11.53
N GLY A 514 -8.18 -21.44 -12.01
CA GLY A 514 -9.51 -22.01 -11.81
C GLY A 514 -10.04 -21.84 -10.37
N ALA A 515 -11.13 -22.51 -10.05
CA ALA A 515 -11.81 -22.38 -8.76
C ALA A 515 -10.93 -22.85 -7.59
N VAL A 516 -11.08 -22.22 -6.44
CA VAL A 516 -10.42 -22.63 -5.20
C VAL A 516 -10.94 -24.01 -4.80
N LYS A 517 -10.07 -25.02 -4.85
CA LYS A 517 -10.40 -26.38 -4.42
C LYS A 517 -10.23 -26.53 -2.90
N PRO A 518 -11.03 -27.40 -2.26
CA PRO A 518 -10.86 -27.72 -0.84
C PRO A 518 -9.43 -28.19 -0.50
N LEU A 519 -9.01 -27.90 0.73
CA LEU A 519 -7.75 -28.39 1.27
C LEU A 519 -7.84 -29.91 1.51
N ASN A 520 -6.84 -30.64 1.06
CA ASN A 520 -6.76 -32.09 1.24
C ASN A 520 -5.91 -32.47 2.47
N ASP A 521 -6.02 -33.71 2.94
CA ASP A 521 -5.30 -34.20 4.12
C ASP A 521 -3.77 -34.12 3.99
N LYS A 522 -3.23 -34.13 2.77
CA LYS A 522 -1.80 -34.00 2.51
C LYS A 522 -1.28 -32.61 2.87
N ALA A 523 -2.12 -31.59 2.69
CA ALA A 523 -1.80 -30.19 3.06
C ALA A 523 -1.57 -30.08 4.58
N TRP A 524 -2.32 -30.82 5.38
CA TRP A 524 -2.22 -30.80 6.85
C TRP A 524 -1.02 -31.54 7.42
N LYS A 525 -0.50 -32.57 6.69
CA LYS A 525 0.71 -33.28 7.12
C LYS A 525 1.97 -32.39 7.07
N GLY A 526 2.01 -31.38 6.21
CA GLY A 526 3.11 -30.42 6.12
C GLY A 526 3.07 -29.31 7.19
N LEU A 527 2.01 -29.28 8.02
CA LEU A 527 1.85 -28.35 9.14
C LEU A 527 2.11 -29.00 10.51
N LYS A 528 2.38 -30.33 10.54
CA LYS A 528 2.76 -31.06 11.75
C LYS A 528 4.23 -30.89 12.06
#